data_bd0b0e693e8a1e87292ec76a65f7bf06
#
_entry.id   bd0b0e693e8a1e87292ec76a65f7bf06
#
_cell.length_a   1.000
_cell.length_b   1.000
_cell.length_c   1.000
_cell.angle_alpha   90.00
_cell.angle_beta   90.00
_cell.angle_gamma   90.00
#
_symmetry.space_group_name_H-M   'P 1'
#
loop_
_entity.id
_entity.type
_entity.pdbx_description
1 polymer ?
#
loop_
_entity_poly.entity_id
_entity_poly.type
_entity_poly.pdbx_seq_one_letter_code
_entity_poly.pdbx_strand_id
1 'polypeptide(L)'
;MRHFRVAAGLTLDQLGSDVGIASSQLSLMENGKREPRLSLLGAIAARLGIPVSELLDQAAPSERAGLEIELDRAQSSPVYAELGLPALRPGKSMSDDALRALVGLHRELARRAREAVATPEEARRANTELRAFMRTRDNHLPDIEDLAQREVDAVGHVSGALTHRSVGRMAERLGFELVYVSDLPHSARSVTDFENGRIYLPPASIPGGHGLRSMALQAIAHRLLDHTAPESYADFLQQRLEINYFAAAVLMPRRQSVEFLSAAKEERNIAVEDFRDAFGVTHEAAALRFTNLATAHLGITTHFLRVDGAGSIAKAYENDGLPLPVDVTGSIEGEIVCRNWSARQAFARTNRTTEFYQYTDTPVGTFFESTQIGTGANDEFSITVGVPFAHSKWFRGRETTRRETSRCPDVSCCRRPPAELADHWAGRAWTSAKVHAHIFSPLPSGTFPGVDDRELYEFLETHSTS
;
A
#
# COMPACT_ATOMS: atom_id res chain seq x y z
N MET A 1 7.26 2.16 38.76
CA MET A 1 7.86 1.44 39.93
C MET A 1 9.28 1.93 40.28
N ARG A 2 10.28 1.75 39.40
CA ARG A 2 11.71 2.08 39.66
C ARG A 2 11.92 3.50 40.18
N HIS A 3 11.29 4.49 39.55
CA HIS A 3 11.38 5.90 39.96
C HIS A 3 10.97 6.09 41.45
N PHE A 4 9.82 5.60 41.84
CA PHE A 4 9.27 5.76 43.18
C PHE A 4 10.13 5.02 44.21
N ARG A 5 10.67 3.83 43.88
CA ARG A 5 11.60 3.12 44.77
C ARG A 5 12.87 3.91 44.98
N VAL A 6 13.47 4.44 43.93
CA VAL A 6 14.70 5.24 44.03
C VAL A 6 14.47 6.55 44.76
N ALA A 7 13.32 7.21 44.52
CA ALA A 7 12.92 8.41 45.25
C ALA A 7 12.73 8.14 46.77
N ALA A 8 12.20 6.94 47.11
CA ALA A 8 12.10 6.49 48.50
C ALA A 8 13.45 6.02 49.14
N GLY A 9 14.53 6.08 48.34
CA GLY A 9 15.86 5.66 48.81
C GLY A 9 16.05 4.15 49.02
N LEU A 10 15.12 3.32 48.49
CA LEU A 10 15.15 1.88 48.72
C LEU A 10 15.97 1.14 47.67
N THR A 11 16.73 0.13 48.08
CA THR A 11 17.35 -0.84 47.16
C THR A 11 16.33 -1.87 46.68
N LEU A 12 16.67 -2.63 45.62
CA LEU A 12 15.81 -3.75 45.16
C LEU A 12 15.62 -4.81 46.25
N ASP A 13 16.67 -5.08 47.05
CA ASP A 13 16.62 -6.06 48.13
C ASP A 13 15.73 -5.58 49.28
N GLN A 14 15.82 -4.30 49.64
CA GLN A 14 14.97 -3.73 50.69
C GLN A 14 13.50 -3.76 50.30
N LEU A 15 13.15 -3.23 49.11
CA LEU A 15 11.77 -3.26 48.70
C LEU A 15 11.27 -4.71 48.47
N GLY A 16 12.09 -5.58 47.88
CA GLY A 16 11.75 -6.98 47.67
C GLY A 16 11.45 -7.71 48.99
N SER A 17 12.29 -7.50 50.00
CA SER A 17 12.09 -8.05 51.39
C SER A 17 10.81 -7.54 52.02
N ASP A 18 10.54 -6.22 51.88
CA ASP A 18 9.37 -5.57 52.45
C ASP A 18 8.04 -6.07 51.88
N VAL A 19 8.03 -6.42 50.57
CA VAL A 19 6.83 -6.91 49.87
C VAL A 19 6.82 -8.44 49.63
N GLY A 20 7.79 -9.17 50.20
CA GLY A 20 7.84 -10.63 50.21
C GLY A 20 8.21 -11.27 48.86
N ILE A 21 9.00 -10.60 48.00
CA ILE A 21 9.48 -11.15 46.72
C ILE A 21 11.01 -11.02 46.59
N ALA A 22 11.60 -11.89 45.77
CA ALA A 22 13.03 -11.81 45.49
C ALA A 22 13.35 -10.52 44.67
N SER A 23 14.49 -9.88 44.98
CA SER A 23 14.98 -8.69 44.27
C SER A 23 15.12 -8.90 42.78
N SER A 24 15.47 -10.13 42.35
CA SER A 24 15.51 -10.50 40.93
C SER A 24 14.13 -10.44 40.25
N GLN A 25 13.07 -10.84 40.96
CA GLN A 25 11.69 -10.73 40.42
C GLN A 25 11.24 -9.27 40.34
N LEU A 26 11.55 -8.48 41.37
CA LEU A 26 11.27 -7.04 41.34
C LEU A 26 12.01 -6.35 40.21
N SER A 27 13.27 -6.72 39.97
CA SER A 27 14.05 -6.20 38.83
C SER A 27 13.42 -6.55 37.49
N LEU A 28 12.89 -7.75 37.29
CA LEU A 28 12.18 -8.14 36.09
C LEU A 28 10.90 -7.31 35.87
N MET A 29 10.18 -6.99 36.93
CA MET A 29 8.98 -6.15 36.90
C MET A 29 9.34 -4.69 36.59
N GLU A 30 10.37 -4.13 37.19
CA GLU A 30 10.86 -2.78 36.94
C GLU A 30 11.37 -2.58 35.49
N ASN A 31 11.83 -3.65 34.85
CA ASN A 31 12.30 -3.66 33.45
C ASN A 31 11.22 -4.13 32.48
N GLY A 32 9.96 -4.23 32.89
CA GLY A 32 8.84 -4.62 32.03
C GLY A 32 8.87 -6.06 31.51
N LYS A 33 9.76 -6.92 32.02
CA LYS A 33 9.91 -8.32 31.61
C LYS A 33 8.96 -9.28 32.31
N ARG A 34 8.23 -8.80 33.30
CA ARG A 34 7.23 -9.56 34.06
C ARG A 34 6.14 -8.63 34.58
N GLU A 35 4.90 -9.01 34.39
CA GLU A 35 3.75 -8.28 34.92
C GLU A 35 3.52 -8.63 36.41
N PRO A 36 3.39 -7.61 37.29
CA PRO A 36 3.02 -7.83 38.66
C PRO A 36 1.53 -8.13 38.83
N ARG A 37 1.16 -9.00 39.76
CA ARG A 37 -0.24 -9.16 40.12
C ARG A 37 -0.75 -7.92 40.86
N LEU A 38 -2.06 -7.62 40.74
CA LEU A 38 -2.67 -6.44 41.35
C LEU A 38 -2.45 -6.37 42.88
N SER A 39 -2.49 -7.50 43.56
CA SER A 39 -2.19 -7.59 45.02
C SER A 39 -0.77 -7.17 45.35
N LEU A 40 0.20 -7.53 44.51
CA LEU A 40 1.59 -7.13 44.66
C LEU A 40 1.81 -5.64 44.37
N LEU A 41 1.12 -5.13 43.36
CA LEU A 41 1.10 -3.67 43.06
C LEU A 41 0.57 -2.88 44.24
N GLY A 42 -0.49 -3.37 44.91
CA GLY A 42 -1.01 -2.77 46.12
C GLY A 42 0.00 -2.76 47.29
N ALA A 43 0.72 -3.86 47.49
CA ALA A 43 1.76 -3.96 48.52
C ALA A 43 2.94 -3.01 48.24
N ILE A 44 3.38 -2.93 46.97
CA ILE A 44 4.45 -2.03 46.54
C ILE A 44 3.99 -0.56 46.72
N ALA A 45 2.80 -0.21 46.29
CA ALA A 45 2.24 1.15 46.41
C ALA A 45 2.16 1.58 47.89
N ALA A 46 1.62 0.71 48.75
CA ALA A 46 1.55 0.95 50.20
C ALA A 46 2.93 1.18 50.81
N ARG A 47 3.93 0.38 50.44
CA ARG A 47 5.31 0.49 50.95
C ARG A 47 6.00 1.77 50.45
N LEU A 48 5.66 2.22 49.27
CA LEU A 48 6.20 3.46 48.66
C LEU A 48 5.42 4.72 49.08
N GLY A 49 4.30 4.57 49.77
CA GLY A 49 3.47 5.67 50.24
C GLY A 49 2.73 6.40 49.11
N ILE A 50 2.41 5.72 48.02
CA ILE A 50 1.73 6.29 46.85
C ILE A 50 0.45 5.49 46.54
N PRO A 51 -0.57 6.09 45.91
CA PRO A 51 -1.74 5.34 45.44
C PRO A 51 -1.37 4.39 44.29
N VAL A 52 -2.06 3.25 44.19
CA VAL A 52 -1.86 2.28 43.10
C VAL A 52 -2.04 2.89 41.73
N SER A 53 -2.93 3.87 41.59
CA SER A 53 -3.16 4.61 40.35
C SER A 53 -1.88 5.28 39.81
N GLU A 54 -1.02 5.80 40.64
CA GLU A 54 0.27 6.39 40.21
C GLU A 54 1.26 5.33 39.68
N LEU A 55 1.18 4.07 40.17
CA LEU A 55 1.97 2.98 39.61
C LEU A 55 1.45 2.50 38.23
N LEU A 56 0.16 2.75 37.98
CA LEU A 56 -0.53 2.39 36.71
C LEU A 56 -0.62 3.55 35.74
N ASP A 57 -0.28 4.75 36.17
CA ASP A 57 -0.28 5.93 35.29
C ASP A 57 0.80 5.74 34.20
N GLN A 58 0.40 5.99 32.96
CA GLN A 58 1.29 5.95 31.80
C GLN A 58 2.15 7.23 31.70
N ALA A 59 1.76 8.30 32.39
CA ALA A 59 2.55 9.52 32.47
C ALA A 59 3.85 9.31 33.25
N ALA A 60 4.95 9.81 32.72
CA ALA A 60 6.23 9.73 33.41
C ALA A 60 6.19 10.61 34.68
N PRO A 61 6.64 10.10 35.83
CA PRO A 61 6.52 10.80 37.11
C PRO A 61 7.42 12.04 37.24
N SER A 62 8.36 12.24 36.32
CA SER A 62 9.20 13.42 36.17
C SER A 62 9.73 13.53 34.75
N GLU A 63 10.16 14.72 34.33
CA GLU A 63 10.79 14.93 33.03
C GLU A 63 11.99 13.99 32.82
N ARG A 64 12.87 13.89 33.85
CA ARG A 64 14.02 12.97 33.80
C ARG A 64 13.59 11.50 33.61
N ALA A 65 12.58 11.04 34.36
CA ALA A 65 12.06 9.69 34.20
C ALA A 65 11.48 9.44 32.79
N GLY A 66 10.84 10.46 32.22
CA GLY A 66 10.34 10.43 30.83
C GLY A 66 11.49 10.23 29.83
N LEU A 67 12.54 11.01 29.97
CA LEU A 67 13.73 10.90 29.11
C LEU A 67 14.46 9.55 29.28
N GLU A 68 14.54 9.02 30.52
CA GLU A 68 15.15 7.70 30.78
C GLU A 68 14.33 6.56 30.11
N ILE A 69 13.02 6.61 30.20
CA ILE A 69 12.11 5.65 29.55
C ILE A 69 12.25 5.75 28.03
N GLU A 70 12.29 6.96 27.49
CA GLU A 70 12.42 7.17 26.05
C GLU A 70 13.77 6.68 25.52
N LEU A 71 14.86 6.94 26.25
CA LEU A 71 16.17 6.41 25.90
C LEU A 71 16.19 4.87 25.88
N ASP A 72 15.59 4.23 26.89
CA ASP A 72 15.53 2.76 26.97
C ASP A 72 14.72 2.17 25.78
N ARG A 73 13.59 2.77 25.45
CA ARG A 73 12.78 2.39 24.26
C ARG A 73 13.57 2.57 22.97
N ALA A 74 14.25 3.71 22.80
CA ALA A 74 15.04 4.02 21.61
C ALA A 74 16.18 3.00 21.42
N GLN A 75 16.86 2.61 22.50
CA GLN A 75 17.93 1.61 22.48
C GLN A 75 17.42 0.16 22.27
N SER A 76 16.13 -0.07 22.48
CA SER A 76 15.49 -1.36 22.19
C SER A 76 14.96 -1.44 20.73
N SER A 77 15.10 -0.37 19.96
CA SER A 77 14.62 -0.31 18.57
C SER A 77 15.53 -1.09 17.60
N PRO A 78 14.99 -1.62 16.49
CA PRO A 78 15.78 -2.25 15.42
C PRO A 78 16.88 -1.32 14.88
N VAL A 79 16.57 -0.04 14.71
CA VAL A 79 17.52 0.99 14.22
C VAL A 79 18.75 1.09 15.12
N TYR A 80 18.57 0.99 16.45
CA TYR A 80 19.71 1.00 17.37
C TYR A 80 20.50 -0.32 17.35
N ALA A 81 19.80 -1.44 17.21
CA ALA A 81 20.44 -2.76 17.16
C ALA A 81 21.38 -2.90 15.95
N GLU A 82 21.02 -2.30 14.79
CA GLU A 82 21.85 -2.28 13.59
C GLU A 82 23.16 -1.51 13.76
N LEU A 83 23.21 -0.54 14.68
CA LEU A 83 24.42 0.23 14.96
C LEU A 83 25.48 -0.55 15.74
N GLY A 84 25.12 -1.68 16.37
CA GLY A 84 26.04 -2.47 17.18
C GLY A 84 26.61 -1.74 18.40
N LEU A 85 25.97 -0.66 18.86
CA LEU A 85 26.43 0.15 19.99
C LEU A 85 25.98 -0.46 21.33
N PRO A 86 26.80 -0.28 22.39
CA PRO A 86 26.43 -0.73 23.71
C PRO A 86 25.29 0.10 24.30
N ALA A 87 24.32 -0.56 24.94
CA ALA A 87 23.22 0.13 25.60
C ALA A 87 23.73 0.95 26.80
N LEU A 88 23.37 2.22 26.83
CA LEU A 88 23.67 3.15 27.90
C LEU A 88 22.60 3.03 29.01
N ARG A 89 23.03 2.90 30.26
CA ARG A 89 22.13 2.97 31.41
C ARG A 89 22.31 4.31 32.09
N PRO A 90 21.29 5.20 32.06
CA PRO A 90 21.40 6.49 32.73
C PRO A 90 21.61 6.29 34.23
N GLY A 91 22.72 6.83 34.75
CA GLY A 91 23.05 6.86 36.16
C GLY A 91 22.85 8.25 36.78
N LYS A 92 22.95 8.35 38.11
CA LYS A 92 22.83 9.65 38.80
C LYS A 92 23.91 10.66 38.36
N SER A 93 25.02 10.21 37.80
CA SER A 93 26.12 11.04 37.29
C SER A 93 25.84 11.64 35.90
N MET A 94 24.85 11.15 35.17
CA MET A 94 24.47 11.70 33.86
C MET A 94 23.61 12.94 34.09
N SER A 95 24.02 14.09 33.55
CA SER A 95 23.24 15.32 33.64
C SER A 95 21.95 15.23 32.80
N ASP A 96 20.93 15.98 33.17
CA ASP A 96 19.68 16.04 32.40
C ASP A 96 19.90 16.57 30.98
N ASP A 97 20.87 17.47 30.79
CA ASP A 97 21.23 18.00 29.47
C ASP A 97 21.88 16.92 28.58
N ALA A 98 22.74 16.07 29.15
CA ALA A 98 23.31 14.96 28.42
C ALA A 98 22.22 13.93 28.02
N LEU A 99 21.28 13.68 28.92
CA LEU A 99 20.15 12.79 28.67
C LEU A 99 19.22 13.35 27.58
N ARG A 100 18.89 14.66 27.62
CA ARG A 100 18.14 15.34 26.56
C ARG A 100 18.84 15.28 25.22
N ALA A 101 20.17 15.50 25.21
CA ALA A 101 20.95 15.42 23.98
C ALA A 101 20.94 14.00 23.38
N LEU A 102 21.08 12.96 24.20
CA LEU A 102 21.02 11.58 23.73
C LEU A 102 19.63 11.22 23.19
N VAL A 103 18.57 11.57 23.90
CA VAL A 103 17.19 11.35 23.43
C VAL A 103 16.95 12.14 22.13
N GLY A 104 17.41 13.39 22.04
CA GLY A 104 17.32 14.19 20.82
C GLY A 104 18.06 13.55 19.64
N LEU A 105 19.26 13.01 19.86
CA LEU A 105 20.01 12.28 18.82
C LEU A 105 19.27 11.00 18.40
N HIS A 106 18.68 10.26 19.33
CA HIS A 106 17.90 9.08 18.98
C HIS A 106 16.63 9.42 18.21
N ARG A 107 15.92 10.51 18.57
CA ARG A 107 14.78 11.01 17.83
C ARG A 107 15.17 11.37 16.38
N GLU A 108 16.28 12.10 16.25
CA GLU A 108 16.79 12.48 14.93
C GLU A 108 17.24 11.26 14.12
N LEU A 109 17.91 10.28 14.74
CA LEU A 109 18.30 9.04 14.09
C LEU A 109 17.07 8.26 13.61
N ALA A 110 16.06 8.10 14.47
CA ALA A 110 14.80 7.44 14.13
C ALA A 110 14.03 8.22 13.03
N ARG A 111 14.08 9.57 13.04
CA ARG A 111 13.53 10.40 11.99
C ARG A 111 14.24 10.13 10.66
N ARG A 112 15.59 10.18 10.63
CA ARG A 112 16.35 9.89 9.41
C ARG A 112 16.16 8.47 8.90
N ALA A 113 16.07 7.49 9.79
CA ALA A 113 15.79 6.11 9.40
C ALA A 113 14.39 5.97 8.75
N ARG A 114 13.40 6.70 9.24
CA ARG A 114 12.06 6.77 8.63
C ARG A 114 12.04 7.57 7.33
N GLU A 115 12.89 8.58 7.21
CA GLU A 115 13.06 9.38 5.99
C GLU A 115 13.95 8.70 4.95
N ALA A 116 14.70 7.66 5.33
CA ALA A 116 15.42 6.85 4.37
C ALA A 116 14.40 6.21 3.43
N VAL A 117 14.30 6.77 2.23
CA VAL A 117 13.54 6.15 1.13
C VAL A 117 14.10 4.74 0.96
N ALA A 118 13.22 3.75 0.87
CA ALA A 118 13.64 2.39 0.58
C ALA A 118 14.59 2.37 -0.61
N THR A 119 15.68 1.64 -0.51
CA THR A 119 16.57 1.47 -1.65
C THR A 119 15.78 0.86 -2.83
N PRO A 120 16.17 1.08 -4.09
CA PRO A 120 15.51 0.46 -5.22
C PRO A 120 15.38 -1.08 -5.07
N GLU A 121 16.37 -1.72 -4.45
CA GLU A 121 16.39 -3.16 -4.17
C GLU A 121 15.33 -3.56 -3.13
N GLU A 122 15.21 -2.81 -2.05
CA GLU A 122 14.18 -3.04 -1.04
C GLU A 122 12.78 -2.84 -1.62
N ALA A 123 12.59 -1.80 -2.43
CA ALA A 123 11.32 -1.55 -3.12
C ALA A 123 10.95 -2.70 -4.06
N ARG A 124 11.91 -3.20 -4.87
CA ARG A 124 11.69 -4.33 -5.77
C ARG A 124 11.37 -5.61 -5.00
N ARG A 125 12.12 -5.90 -3.93
CA ARG A 125 11.86 -7.07 -3.10
C ARG A 125 10.47 -7.02 -2.48
N ALA A 126 10.10 -5.91 -1.87
CA ALA A 126 8.78 -5.74 -1.24
C ALA A 126 7.63 -5.88 -2.27
N ASN A 127 7.77 -5.31 -3.47
CA ASN A 127 6.79 -5.50 -4.55
C ASN A 127 6.69 -6.97 -4.99
N THR A 128 7.83 -7.67 -5.11
CA THR A 128 7.87 -9.09 -5.49
C THR A 128 7.19 -9.97 -4.43
N GLU A 129 7.48 -9.72 -3.14
CA GLU A 129 6.86 -10.43 -2.01
C GLU A 129 5.34 -10.17 -1.96
N LEU A 130 4.91 -8.92 -2.13
CA LEU A 130 3.49 -8.58 -2.15
C LEU A 130 2.76 -9.23 -3.31
N ARG A 131 3.36 -9.29 -4.50
CA ARG A 131 2.80 -9.98 -5.67
C ARG A 131 2.68 -11.48 -5.41
N ALA A 132 3.71 -12.12 -4.84
CA ALA A 132 3.67 -13.53 -4.46
C ALA A 132 2.56 -13.80 -3.43
N PHE A 133 2.43 -12.94 -2.41
CA PHE A 133 1.36 -12.99 -1.43
C PHE A 133 -0.03 -12.96 -2.10
N MET A 134 -0.27 -12.01 -3.01
CA MET A 134 -1.55 -11.90 -3.71
C MET A 134 -1.81 -13.09 -4.63
N ARG A 135 -0.80 -13.61 -5.31
CA ARG A 135 -0.92 -14.79 -6.16
C ARG A 135 -1.31 -16.05 -5.36
N THR A 136 -0.77 -16.26 -4.16
CA THR A 136 -1.16 -17.40 -3.29
C THR A 136 -2.60 -17.33 -2.80
N ARG A 137 -3.24 -16.18 -2.93
CA ARG A 137 -4.63 -15.91 -2.54
C ARG A 137 -5.56 -15.69 -3.74
N ASP A 138 -5.11 -15.99 -4.95
CA ASP A 138 -5.86 -15.71 -6.17
C ASP A 138 -6.35 -14.24 -6.27
N ASN A 139 -5.53 -13.31 -5.77
CA ASN A 139 -5.83 -11.89 -5.68
C ASN A 139 -7.14 -11.57 -4.91
N HIS A 140 -7.57 -12.47 -4.02
CA HIS A 140 -8.82 -12.36 -3.27
C HIS A 140 -8.55 -12.24 -1.77
N LEU A 141 -9.14 -11.22 -1.12
CA LEU A 141 -8.99 -10.92 0.32
C LEU A 141 -10.37 -11.00 1.00
N PRO A 142 -10.77 -12.19 1.51
CA PRO A 142 -12.13 -12.43 2.03
C PRO A 142 -12.54 -11.47 3.13
N ASP A 143 -11.63 -11.17 4.07
CA ASP A 143 -11.92 -10.31 5.21
C ASP A 143 -12.27 -8.87 4.77
N ILE A 144 -11.54 -8.34 3.77
CA ILE A 144 -11.81 -7.02 3.19
C ILE A 144 -13.08 -7.04 2.35
N GLU A 145 -13.35 -8.14 1.63
CA GLU A 145 -14.63 -8.33 0.91
C GLU A 145 -15.83 -8.26 1.86
N ASP A 146 -15.75 -8.96 3.00
CA ASP A 146 -16.82 -8.98 3.98
C ASP A 146 -16.99 -7.61 4.67
N LEU A 147 -15.89 -6.93 4.96
CA LEU A 147 -15.90 -5.56 5.48
C LEU A 147 -16.58 -4.60 4.49
N ALA A 148 -16.15 -4.61 3.24
CA ALA A 148 -16.70 -3.77 2.19
C ALA A 148 -18.20 -4.03 1.96
N GLN A 149 -18.62 -5.30 1.96
CA GLN A 149 -20.03 -5.66 1.80
C GLN A 149 -20.89 -5.17 2.97
N ARG A 150 -20.38 -5.27 4.23
CA ARG A 150 -21.06 -4.70 5.40
C ARG A 150 -21.28 -3.19 5.27
N GLU A 151 -20.27 -2.45 4.82
CA GLU A 151 -20.38 -1.00 4.65
C GLU A 151 -21.35 -0.61 3.53
N VAL A 152 -21.38 -1.36 2.44
CA VAL A 152 -22.33 -1.18 1.34
C VAL A 152 -23.77 -1.44 1.80
N ASP A 153 -24.01 -2.55 2.51
CA ASP A 153 -25.32 -2.93 3.05
C ASP A 153 -25.81 -1.88 4.09
N ALA A 154 -24.90 -1.35 4.92
CA ALA A 154 -25.20 -0.37 5.96
C ALA A 154 -25.68 0.99 5.41
N VAL A 155 -25.30 1.37 4.19
CA VAL A 155 -25.81 2.58 3.52
C VAL A 155 -27.01 2.28 2.60
N GLY A 156 -27.48 1.02 2.56
CA GLY A 156 -28.65 0.62 1.77
C GLY A 156 -28.44 0.70 0.26
N HIS A 157 -27.19 0.48 -0.23
CA HIS A 157 -26.91 0.46 -1.66
C HIS A 157 -27.27 -0.92 -2.24
N VAL A 158 -28.18 -0.95 -3.21
CA VAL A 158 -28.74 -2.20 -3.76
C VAL A 158 -28.09 -2.57 -5.09
N SER A 159 -27.90 -1.63 -6.02
CA SER A 159 -27.41 -1.93 -7.37
C SER A 159 -26.83 -0.71 -8.08
N GLY A 160 -26.04 -0.96 -9.13
CA GLY A 160 -25.45 0.05 -10.00
C GLY A 160 -24.27 0.79 -9.39
N ALA A 161 -23.91 1.94 -9.98
CA ALA A 161 -22.79 2.73 -9.54
C ALA A 161 -23.03 3.37 -8.15
N LEU A 162 -22.09 3.18 -7.24
CA LEU A 162 -22.13 3.84 -5.92
C LEU A 162 -21.98 5.35 -6.09
N THR A 163 -22.89 6.13 -5.51
CA THR A 163 -22.91 7.60 -5.67
C THR A 163 -22.00 8.30 -4.67
N HIS A 164 -21.58 9.54 -4.96
CA HIS A 164 -20.88 10.39 -3.97
C HIS A 164 -21.66 10.56 -2.68
N ARG A 165 -23.01 10.68 -2.75
CA ARG A 165 -23.86 10.74 -1.58
C ARG A 165 -23.79 9.47 -0.71
N SER A 166 -23.68 8.30 -1.33
CA SER A 166 -23.53 7.06 -0.58
C SER A 166 -22.19 6.97 0.12
N VAL A 167 -21.11 7.42 -0.54
CA VAL A 167 -19.77 7.52 0.07
C VAL A 167 -19.78 8.54 1.22
N GLY A 168 -20.45 9.69 1.06
CA GLY A 168 -20.63 10.68 2.13
C GLY A 168 -21.31 10.07 3.36
N ARG A 169 -22.41 9.32 3.16
CA ARG A 169 -23.09 8.62 4.28
C ARG A 169 -22.21 7.56 4.96
N MET A 170 -21.31 6.89 4.22
CA MET A 170 -20.32 6.00 4.82
C MET A 170 -19.35 6.77 5.71
N ALA A 171 -18.83 7.90 5.21
CA ALA A 171 -17.95 8.77 5.99
C ALA A 171 -18.64 9.28 7.26
N GLU A 172 -19.85 9.82 7.16
CA GLU A 172 -20.64 10.33 8.29
C GLU A 172 -20.87 9.25 9.37
N ARG A 173 -21.18 8.00 8.98
CA ARG A 173 -21.33 6.87 9.91
C ARG A 173 -20.05 6.56 10.70
N LEU A 174 -18.90 6.85 10.14
CA LEU A 174 -17.59 6.67 10.77
C LEU A 174 -17.09 7.92 11.50
N GLY A 175 -17.93 8.95 11.56
CA GLY A 175 -17.62 10.21 12.24
C GLY A 175 -16.81 11.19 11.39
N PHE A 176 -16.82 11.05 10.06
CA PHE A 176 -16.09 11.93 9.15
C PHE A 176 -17.03 12.76 8.28
N GLU A 177 -16.64 14.01 8.06
CA GLU A 177 -17.19 14.90 7.05
C GLU A 177 -16.26 14.97 5.84
N LEU A 178 -16.82 14.90 4.62
CA LEU A 178 -16.05 15.10 3.39
C LEU A 178 -16.01 16.59 3.04
N VAL A 179 -14.82 17.18 3.05
CA VAL A 179 -14.58 18.60 2.77
C VAL A 179 -13.80 18.73 1.46
N TYR A 180 -14.32 19.51 0.51
CA TYR A 180 -13.67 19.73 -0.78
C TYR A 180 -12.92 21.06 -0.75
N VAL A 181 -11.60 21.02 -0.98
CA VAL A 181 -10.69 22.17 -0.90
C VAL A 181 -9.80 22.27 -2.14
N SER A 182 -9.38 23.48 -2.49
CA SER A 182 -8.52 23.73 -3.66
C SER A 182 -7.05 23.90 -3.31
N ASP A 183 -6.71 23.90 -2.03
CA ASP A 183 -5.39 24.19 -1.47
C ASP A 183 -4.77 22.99 -0.74
N LEU A 184 -5.15 21.75 -1.15
CA LEU A 184 -4.47 20.56 -0.67
C LEU A 184 -2.96 20.65 -0.93
N PRO A 185 -2.12 20.18 0.00
CA PRO A 185 -0.68 20.03 -0.22
C PRO A 185 -0.39 19.33 -1.53
N HIS A 186 0.55 19.83 -2.34
CA HIS A 186 0.87 19.25 -3.66
C HIS A 186 1.31 17.79 -3.60
N SER A 187 1.88 17.37 -2.48
CA SER A 187 2.30 16.00 -2.21
C SER A 187 1.16 15.06 -1.76
N ALA A 188 -0.01 15.61 -1.35
CA ALA A 188 -1.13 14.85 -0.80
C ALA A 188 -2.29 14.74 -1.80
N ARG A 189 -2.89 13.55 -1.91
CA ARG A 189 -4.12 13.32 -2.69
C ARG A 189 -5.39 13.55 -1.87
N SER A 190 -5.29 13.34 -0.57
CA SER A 190 -6.31 13.61 0.44
C SER A 190 -5.62 13.77 1.79
N VAL A 191 -6.27 14.45 2.72
CA VAL A 191 -5.80 14.60 4.10
C VAL A 191 -6.93 14.18 5.03
N THR A 192 -6.64 13.32 6.00
CA THR A 192 -7.61 12.90 7.03
C THR A 192 -7.23 13.54 8.36
N ASP A 193 -8.12 14.36 8.88
CA ASP A 193 -8.03 14.97 10.20
C ASP A 193 -8.86 14.12 11.18
N PHE A 194 -8.17 13.30 11.97
CA PHE A 194 -8.81 12.44 12.95
C PHE A 194 -9.34 13.20 14.17
N GLU A 195 -8.76 14.35 14.49
CA GLU A 195 -9.15 15.17 15.63
C GLU A 195 -10.50 15.83 15.39
N ASN A 196 -10.69 16.45 14.20
CA ASN A 196 -11.90 17.15 13.83
C ASN A 196 -12.88 16.30 12.99
N GLY A 197 -12.54 15.04 12.70
CA GLY A 197 -13.39 14.14 11.93
C GLY A 197 -13.61 14.61 10.48
N ARG A 198 -12.59 15.13 9.81
CA ARG A 198 -12.68 15.65 8.44
C ARG A 198 -11.78 14.90 7.47
N ILE A 199 -12.29 14.68 6.26
CA ILE A 199 -11.50 14.17 5.13
C ILE A 199 -11.49 15.23 4.04
N TYR A 200 -10.33 15.86 3.84
CA TYR A 200 -10.12 16.86 2.81
C TYR A 200 -9.79 16.22 1.47
N LEU A 201 -10.53 16.62 0.45
CA LEU A 201 -10.46 16.11 -0.92
C LEU A 201 -10.30 17.25 -1.92
N PRO A 202 -9.71 17.01 -3.10
CA PRO A 202 -9.67 18.01 -4.16
C PRO A 202 -11.08 18.34 -4.68
N PRO A 203 -11.27 19.49 -5.37
CA PRO A 203 -12.59 19.92 -5.86
C PRO A 203 -13.22 18.90 -6.80
N ALA A 204 -14.55 18.76 -6.72
CA ALA A 204 -15.32 17.83 -7.56
C ALA A 204 -15.29 18.16 -9.07
N SER A 205 -14.85 19.36 -9.43
CA SER A 205 -14.76 19.85 -10.80
C SER A 205 -13.55 19.36 -11.59
N ILE A 206 -12.65 18.55 -11.00
CA ILE A 206 -11.51 18.00 -11.70
C ILE A 206 -12.00 16.99 -12.73
N PRO A 207 -11.61 17.11 -14.03
CA PRO A 207 -11.96 16.15 -15.06
C PRO A 207 -11.56 14.73 -14.67
N GLY A 208 -12.48 13.78 -14.79
CA GLY A 208 -12.25 12.38 -14.38
C GLY A 208 -12.73 12.06 -12.96
N GLY A 209 -13.71 12.77 -12.41
CA GLY A 209 -14.27 12.66 -11.06
C GLY A 209 -14.61 11.26 -10.51
N HIS A 210 -14.43 10.20 -11.31
CA HIS A 210 -14.49 8.82 -10.83
C HIS A 210 -13.46 8.54 -9.72
N GLY A 211 -12.36 9.29 -9.67
CA GLY A 211 -11.31 9.16 -8.66
C GLY A 211 -11.71 9.63 -7.26
N LEU A 212 -12.61 10.62 -7.12
CA LEU A 212 -12.97 11.22 -5.83
C LEU A 212 -13.62 10.21 -4.87
N ARG A 213 -14.55 9.38 -5.40
CA ARG A 213 -15.18 8.31 -4.59
C ARG A 213 -14.12 7.34 -4.08
N SER A 214 -13.19 6.95 -4.95
CA SER A 214 -12.09 6.05 -4.58
C SER A 214 -11.17 6.69 -3.52
N MET A 215 -10.82 7.96 -3.68
CA MET A 215 -9.97 8.67 -2.70
C MET A 215 -10.63 8.77 -1.32
N ALA A 216 -11.92 9.12 -1.27
CA ALA A 216 -12.66 9.15 -0.01
C ALA A 216 -12.72 7.76 0.64
N LEU A 217 -12.98 6.71 -0.14
CA LEU A 217 -13.02 5.34 0.35
C LEU A 217 -11.65 4.83 0.82
N GLN A 218 -10.56 5.21 0.15
CA GLN A 218 -9.20 4.91 0.60
C GLN A 218 -8.88 5.59 1.94
N ALA A 219 -9.29 6.85 2.12
CA ALA A 219 -9.12 7.56 3.38
C ALA A 219 -9.91 6.91 4.53
N ILE A 220 -11.17 6.54 4.29
CA ILE A 220 -12.01 5.82 5.24
C ILE A 220 -11.42 4.43 5.58
N ALA A 221 -10.83 3.75 4.60
CA ALA A 221 -10.30 2.41 4.76
C ALA A 221 -9.22 2.32 5.82
N HIS A 222 -8.35 3.33 5.96
CA HIS A 222 -7.34 3.36 7.02
C HIS A 222 -7.94 3.21 8.41
N ARG A 223 -9.10 3.87 8.65
CA ARG A 223 -9.82 3.75 9.93
C ARG A 223 -10.46 2.39 10.13
N LEU A 224 -11.09 1.84 9.07
CA LEU A 224 -11.79 0.56 9.14
C LEU A 224 -10.86 -0.64 9.25
N LEU A 225 -9.64 -0.53 8.75
CA LEU A 225 -8.61 -1.57 8.77
C LEU A 225 -7.62 -1.39 9.94
N ASP A 226 -7.88 -0.44 10.85
CA ASP A 226 -7.05 -0.12 12.02
C ASP A 226 -5.57 0.10 11.65
N HIS A 227 -5.32 0.75 10.49
CA HIS A 227 -3.97 1.04 10.05
C HIS A 227 -3.27 2.02 10.99
N THR A 228 -2.03 1.72 11.32
CA THR A 228 -1.09 2.61 12.02
C THR A 228 -0.09 3.22 11.03
N ALA A 229 0.73 4.16 11.46
CA ALA A 229 1.81 4.66 10.62
C ALA A 229 2.72 3.51 10.17
N PRO A 230 3.02 3.36 8.87
CA PRO A 230 3.85 2.26 8.38
C PRO A 230 5.28 2.38 8.93
N GLU A 231 5.83 1.26 9.39
CA GLU A 231 7.18 1.20 9.93
C GLU A 231 8.23 0.86 8.86
N SER A 232 7.79 0.29 7.74
CA SER A 232 8.62 -0.12 6.61
C SER A 232 7.96 0.17 5.26
N TYR A 233 8.75 0.10 4.18
CA TYR A 233 8.20 0.18 2.82
C TYR A 233 7.25 -0.99 2.51
N ALA A 234 7.51 -2.18 3.04
CA ALA A 234 6.62 -3.33 2.89
C ALA A 234 5.27 -3.08 3.55
N ASP A 235 5.24 -2.54 4.78
CA ASP A 235 3.99 -2.17 5.47
C ASP A 235 3.20 -1.13 4.68
N PHE A 236 3.89 -0.12 4.15
CA PHE A 236 3.25 0.89 3.31
C PHE A 236 2.62 0.27 2.06
N LEU A 237 3.31 -0.64 1.38
CA LEU A 237 2.76 -1.31 0.20
C LEU A 237 1.57 -2.20 0.56
N GLN A 238 1.65 -2.90 1.69
CA GLN A 238 0.55 -3.73 2.19
C GLN A 238 -0.68 -2.87 2.49
N GLN A 239 -0.53 -1.80 3.27
CA GLN A 239 -1.63 -0.88 3.57
C GLN A 239 -2.20 -0.25 2.29
N ARG A 240 -1.34 0.13 1.35
CA ARG A 240 -1.75 0.68 0.05
C ARG A 240 -2.53 -0.34 -0.77
N LEU A 241 -2.14 -1.63 -0.75
CA LEU A 241 -2.91 -2.70 -1.37
C LEU A 241 -4.29 -2.79 -0.74
N GLU A 242 -4.36 -2.85 0.58
CA GLU A 242 -5.60 -3.07 1.34
C GLU A 242 -6.60 -1.93 1.16
N ILE A 243 -6.17 -0.66 1.24
CA ILE A 243 -7.07 0.48 1.01
C ILE A 243 -7.57 0.55 -0.44
N ASN A 244 -6.72 0.20 -1.42
CA ASN A 244 -7.13 0.15 -2.82
C ASN A 244 -8.11 -1.01 -3.07
N TYR A 245 -7.85 -2.17 -2.46
CA TYR A 245 -8.73 -3.33 -2.53
C TYR A 245 -10.09 -3.01 -1.91
N PHE A 246 -10.12 -2.45 -0.70
CA PHE A 246 -11.35 -2.02 -0.03
C PHE A 246 -12.16 -1.05 -0.88
N ALA A 247 -11.51 0.02 -1.38
CA ALA A 247 -12.17 1.01 -2.22
C ALA A 247 -12.79 0.38 -3.48
N ALA A 248 -12.08 -0.55 -4.13
CA ALA A 248 -12.59 -1.28 -5.29
C ALA A 248 -13.75 -2.21 -4.91
N ALA A 249 -13.65 -2.91 -3.75
CA ALA A 249 -14.69 -3.80 -3.25
C ALA A 249 -15.97 -3.06 -2.84
N VAL A 250 -15.88 -1.82 -2.36
CA VAL A 250 -17.04 -0.96 -2.07
C VAL A 250 -17.65 -0.39 -3.35
N LEU A 251 -16.82 0.07 -4.31
CA LEU A 251 -17.30 0.64 -5.58
C LEU A 251 -17.96 -0.42 -6.48
N MET A 252 -17.48 -1.66 -6.41
CA MET A 252 -17.96 -2.83 -7.16
C MET A 252 -18.20 -3.97 -6.17
N PRO A 253 -19.31 -3.93 -5.41
CA PRO A 253 -19.55 -4.86 -4.31
C PRO A 253 -19.61 -6.30 -4.81
N ARG A 254 -19.08 -7.22 -3.99
CA ARG A 254 -18.93 -8.64 -4.36
C ARG A 254 -20.22 -9.24 -4.87
N ARG A 255 -21.33 -9.09 -4.15
CA ARG A 255 -22.62 -9.69 -4.50
C ARG A 255 -23.09 -9.27 -5.90
N GLN A 256 -23.14 -7.96 -6.15
CA GLN A 256 -23.60 -7.39 -7.43
C GLN A 256 -22.62 -7.69 -8.57
N SER A 257 -21.31 -7.63 -8.27
CA SER A 257 -20.27 -7.90 -9.27
C SER A 257 -20.26 -9.36 -9.71
N VAL A 258 -20.40 -10.31 -8.77
CA VAL A 258 -20.45 -11.74 -9.08
C VAL A 258 -21.74 -12.08 -9.85
N GLU A 259 -22.87 -11.50 -9.48
CA GLU A 259 -24.13 -11.65 -10.22
C GLU A 259 -23.97 -11.16 -11.68
N PHE A 260 -23.45 -9.94 -11.87
CA PHE A 260 -23.20 -9.36 -13.20
C PHE A 260 -22.27 -10.22 -14.04
N LEU A 261 -21.11 -10.59 -13.48
CA LEU A 261 -20.10 -11.36 -14.20
C LEU A 261 -20.54 -12.81 -14.47
N SER A 262 -21.34 -13.41 -13.59
CA SER A 262 -21.90 -14.76 -13.80
C SER A 262 -22.92 -14.77 -14.95
N ALA A 263 -23.81 -13.78 -15.00
CA ALA A 263 -24.74 -13.60 -16.13
C ALA A 263 -23.98 -13.42 -17.45
N ALA A 264 -22.97 -12.54 -17.46
CA ALA A 264 -22.13 -12.33 -18.65
C ALA A 264 -21.37 -13.61 -19.06
N LYS A 265 -20.95 -14.44 -18.09
CA LYS A 265 -20.32 -15.74 -18.36
C LYS A 265 -21.29 -16.73 -18.99
N GLU A 266 -22.53 -16.82 -18.49
CA GLU A 266 -23.58 -17.68 -19.07
C GLU A 266 -23.88 -17.31 -20.51
N GLU A 267 -23.92 -16.00 -20.80
CA GLU A 267 -24.10 -15.44 -22.14
C GLU A 267 -22.83 -15.56 -23.01
N ARG A 268 -21.71 -16.01 -22.45
CA ARG A 268 -20.39 -16.04 -23.11
C ARG A 268 -19.97 -14.67 -23.64
N ASN A 269 -20.19 -13.65 -22.84
CA ASN A 269 -19.99 -12.25 -23.22
C ASN A 269 -19.33 -11.44 -22.09
N ILE A 270 -18.39 -12.03 -21.36
CA ILE A 270 -17.62 -11.27 -20.38
C ILE A 270 -16.84 -10.19 -21.09
N ALA A 271 -17.01 -8.94 -20.63
CA ALA A 271 -16.34 -7.75 -21.15
C ALA A 271 -16.03 -6.81 -19.98
N VAL A 272 -14.76 -6.42 -19.84
CA VAL A 272 -14.32 -5.52 -18.76
C VAL A 272 -14.93 -4.12 -18.92
N GLU A 273 -15.13 -3.68 -20.16
CA GLU A 273 -15.76 -2.41 -20.46
C GLU A 273 -17.22 -2.34 -19.99
N ASP A 274 -17.99 -3.41 -20.14
CA ASP A 274 -19.39 -3.46 -19.66
C ASP A 274 -19.42 -3.46 -18.12
N PHE A 275 -18.48 -4.17 -17.49
CA PHE A 275 -18.32 -4.18 -16.05
C PHE A 275 -17.94 -2.81 -15.51
N ARG A 276 -16.99 -2.11 -16.17
CA ARG A 276 -16.64 -0.70 -15.91
C ARG A 276 -17.85 0.20 -15.92
N ASP A 277 -18.65 0.10 -16.99
CA ASP A 277 -19.77 1.00 -17.25
C ASP A 277 -20.94 0.73 -16.27
N ALA A 278 -21.18 -0.53 -15.92
CA ALA A 278 -22.21 -0.90 -14.96
C ALA A 278 -21.99 -0.28 -13.57
N PHE A 279 -20.73 -0.12 -13.15
CA PHE A 279 -20.37 0.43 -11.85
C PHE A 279 -19.80 1.86 -11.90
N GLY A 280 -19.67 2.44 -13.10
CA GLY A 280 -19.18 3.82 -13.30
C GLY A 280 -17.80 4.05 -12.70
N VAL A 281 -16.86 3.15 -12.96
CA VAL A 281 -15.46 3.19 -12.51
C VAL A 281 -14.49 3.37 -13.68
N THR A 282 -13.19 3.47 -13.40
CA THR A 282 -12.18 3.47 -14.48
C THR A 282 -11.97 2.05 -15.02
N HIS A 283 -11.50 1.94 -16.27
CA HIS A 283 -11.21 0.63 -16.88
C HIS A 283 -10.16 -0.16 -16.06
N GLU A 284 -9.12 0.51 -15.58
CA GLU A 284 -8.12 -0.11 -14.70
C GLU A 284 -8.73 -0.66 -13.41
N ALA A 285 -9.64 0.11 -12.78
CA ALA A 285 -10.30 -0.35 -11.56
C ALA A 285 -11.20 -1.58 -11.83
N ALA A 286 -11.95 -1.59 -12.93
CA ALA A 286 -12.77 -2.73 -13.33
C ALA A 286 -11.91 -3.97 -13.67
N ALA A 287 -10.82 -3.78 -14.41
CA ALA A 287 -9.87 -4.84 -14.76
C ALA A 287 -9.24 -5.49 -13.51
N LEU A 288 -8.75 -4.68 -12.57
CA LEU A 288 -8.21 -5.20 -11.30
C LEU A 288 -9.30 -5.87 -10.45
N ARG A 289 -10.48 -5.28 -10.38
CA ARG A 289 -11.59 -5.89 -9.64
C ARG A 289 -12.01 -7.22 -10.25
N PHE A 290 -12.01 -7.34 -11.57
CA PHE A 290 -12.23 -8.62 -12.24
C PHE A 290 -11.25 -9.68 -11.74
N THR A 291 -9.95 -9.39 -11.63
CA THR A 291 -8.95 -10.35 -11.12
C THR A 291 -9.22 -10.77 -9.66
N ASN A 292 -9.81 -9.89 -8.84
CA ASN A 292 -10.15 -10.24 -7.46
C ASN A 292 -11.30 -11.26 -7.34
N LEU A 293 -12.14 -11.35 -8.36
CA LEU A 293 -13.34 -12.16 -8.35
C LEU A 293 -13.27 -13.38 -9.27
N ALA A 294 -12.44 -13.31 -10.32
CA ALA A 294 -12.43 -14.27 -11.42
C ALA A 294 -12.14 -15.69 -10.96
N THR A 295 -11.08 -15.92 -10.20
CA THR A 295 -10.72 -17.27 -9.75
C THR A 295 -11.64 -17.74 -8.64
N ALA A 296 -11.86 -16.92 -7.61
CA ALA A 296 -12.62 -17.29 -6.43
C ALA A 296 -14.11 -17.58 -6.71
N HIS A 297 -14.71 -16.84 -7.65
CA HIS A 297 -16.16 -16.92 -7.88
C HIS A 297 -16.56 -17.43 -9.26
N LEU A 298 -15.71 -17.27 -10.27
CA LEU A 298 -16.03 -17.70 -11.65
C LEU A 298 -15.23 -18.92 -12.09
N GLY A 299 -14.20 -19.35 -11.33
CA GLY A 299 -13.30 -20.44 -11.69
C GLY A 299 -12.47 -20.11 -12.95
N ILE A 300 -12.09 -18.83 -13.12
CA ILE A 300 -11.32 -18.34 -14.26
C ILE A 300 -9.98 -17.83 -13.74
N THR A 301 -8.88 -18.51 -14.09
CA THR A 301 -7.52 -17.98 -13.89
C THR A 301 -7.26 -16.88 -14.91
N THR A 302 -6.51 -15.84 -14.50
CA THR A 302 -6.39 -14.63 -15.30
C THR A 302 -5.08 -13.90 -15.01
N HIS A 303 -4.68 -13.05 -15.95
CA HIS A 303 -3.64 -12.06 -15.72
C HIS A 303 -4.14 -10.64 -16.02
N PHE A 304 -3.47 -9.68 -15.40
CA PHE A 304 -3.64 -8.26 -15.59
C PHE A 304 -2.28 -7.62 -15.85
N LEU A 305 -2.22 -6.73 -16.85
CA LEU A 305 -1.04 -5.94 -17.14
C LEU A 305 -1.41 -4.46 -17.29
N ARG A 306 -0.60 -3.60 -16.70
CA ARG A 306 -0.53 -2.19 -17.04
C ARG A 306 0.85 -1.89 -17.60
N VAL A 307 0.92 -1.45 -18.84
CA VAL A 307 2.15 -1.28 -19.60
C VAL A 307 2.16 0.11 -20.23
N ASP A 308 3.29 0.81 -20.20
CA ASP A 308 3.46 2.09 -20.87
C ASP A 308 3.71 1.94 -22.39
N GLY A 309 3.72 3.06 -23.12
CA GLY A 309 3.95 3.06 -24.56
C GLY A 309 5.32 2.50 -25.00
N ALA A 310 6.31 2.46 -24.10
CA ALA A 310 7.61 1.84 -24.35
C ALA A 310 7.61 0.32 -24.13
N GLY A 311 6.54 -0.20 -23.51
CA GLY A 311 6.39 -1.62 -23.18
C GLY A 311 6.83 -1.98 -21.78
N SER A 312 7.12 -0.99 -20.93
CA SER A 312 7.54 -1.23 -19.54
C SER A 312 6.35 -1.56 -18.65
N ILE A 313 6.49 -2.59 -17.82
CA ILE A 313 5.47 -3.01 -16.86
C ILE A 313 5.43 -2.01 -15.70
N ALA A 314 4.30 -1.32 -15.55
CA ALA A 314 4.04 -0.48 -14.39
C ALA A 314 3.32 -1.26 -13.27
N LYS A 315 2.50 -2.26 -13.63
CA LYS A 315 1.75 -3.10 -12.69
C LYS A 315 1.32 -4.40 -13.36
N ALA A 316 1.44 -5.51 -12.67
CA ALA A 316 0.92 -6.78 -13.16
C ALA A 316 0.43 -7.68 -12.02
N TYR A 317 -0.47 -8.58 -12.39
CA TYR A 317 -0.92 -9.72 -11.61
C TYR A 317 -1.09 -10.92 -12.53
N GLU A 318 -0.75 -12.11 -12.09
CA GLU A 318 -1.01 -13.36 -12.81
C GLU A 318 -1.24 -14.52 -11.83
N ASN A 319 -2.18 -15.41 -12.17
CA ASN A 319 -2.34 -16.73 -11.56
C ASN A 319 -2.65 -17.81 -12.60
N ASP A 320 -2.44 -17.48 -13.87
CA ASP A 320 -2.72 -18.31 -15.03
C ASP A 320 -1.44 -18.86 -15.71
N GLY A 321 -0.29 -18.54 -15.14
CA GLY A 321 1.01 -19.03 -15.63
C GLY A 321 1.58 -18.24 -16.82
N LEU A 322 1.08 -17.02 -17.10
CA LEU A 322 1.70 -16.14 -18.10
C LEU A 322 3.17 -15.89 -17.77
N PRO A 323 4.12 -16.14 -18.68
CA PRO A 323 5.56 -16.03 -18.42
C PRO A 323 5.99 -14.55 -18.46
N LEU A 324 5.83 -13.82 -17.35
CA LEU A 324 6.25 -12.42 -17.25
C LEU A 324 7.79 -12.31 -17.32
N PRO A 325 8.33 -11.27 -17.97
CA PRO A 325 9.73 -10.95 -17.87
C PRO A 325 10.06 -10.50 -16.44
N VAL A 326 11.19 -10.99 -15.92
CA VAL A 326 11.69 -10.66 -14.58
C VAL A 326 13.15 -10.25 -14.68
N ASP A 327 13.58 -9.36 -13.77
CA ASP A 327 14.99 -9.05 -13.57
C ASP A 327 15.71 -10.14 -12.75
N VAL A 328 16.98 -9.92 -12.44
CA VAL A 328 17.80 -10.88 -11.65
C VAL A 328 17.29 -11.06 -10.21
N THR A 329 16.44 -10.16 -9.73
CA THR A 329 15.83 -10.21 -8.39
C THR A 329 14.42 -10.83 -8.40
N GLY A 330 13.88 -11.17 -9.56
CA GLY A 330 12.50 -11.65 -9.75
C GLY A 330 11.46 -10.53 -9.82
N SER A 331 11.88 -9.26 -9.87
CA SER A 331 10.99 -8.13 -10.05
C SER A 331 10.55 -7.99 -11.51
N ILE A 332 9.30 -7.57 -11.71
CA ILE A 332 8.71 -7.32 -13.04
C ILE A 332 8.59 -5.83 -13.36
N GLU A 333 8.61 -4.99 -12.35
CA GLU A 333 8.41 -3.56 -12.50
C GLU A 333 9.56 -2.95 -13.34
N GLY A 334 9.20 -2.24 -14.38
CA GLY A 334 10.14 -1.67 -15.34
C GLY A 334 10.64 -2.65 -16.42
N GLU A 335 10.35 -3.96 -16.31
CA GLU A 335 10.70 -4.93 -17.33
C GLU A 335 9.84 -4.73 -18.59
N ILE A 336 10.45 -5.00 -19.75
CA ILE A 336 9.83 -4.77 -21.06
C ILE A 336 9.11 -6.04 -21.51
N VAL A 337 7.79 -5.95 -21.71
CA VAL A 337 7.00 -7.05 -22.28
C VAL A 337 7.29 -7.26 -23.77
N CYS A 338 7.01 -8.47 -24.25
CA CYS A 338 7.16 -8.83 -25.65
C CYS A 338 6.37 -7.88 -26.56
N ARG A 339 6.99 -7.44 -27.67
CA ARG A 339 6.32 -6.60 -28.66
C ARG A 339 5.08 -7.23 -29.29
N ASN A 340 5.01 -8.56 -29.29
CA ASN A 340 3.92 -9.32 -29.87
C ASN A 340 2.75 -9.52 -28.90
N TRP A 341 2.87 -9.09 -27.64
CA TRP A 341 1.75 -9.13 -26.71
C TRP A 341 0.74 -8.04 -27.01
N SER A 342 -0.53 -8.31 -26.75
CA SER A 342 -1.63 -7.37 -26.97
C SER A 342 -1.40 -6.03 -26.26
N ALA A 343 -0.79 -6.07 -25.07
CA ALA A 343 -0.41 -4.90 -24.29
C ALA A 343 0.44 -3.88 -25.07
N ARG A 344 1.24 -4.32 -26.07
CA ARG A 344 2.03 -3.46 -26.94
C ARG A 344 1.41 -3.29 -28.34
N GLN A 345 0.81 -4.35 -28.87
CA GLN A 345 0.18 -4.30 -30.22
C GLN A 345 -0.99 -3.30 -30.26
N ALA A 346 -1.68 -3.11 -29.16
CA ALA A 346 -2.77 -2.15 -29.07
C ALA A 346 -2.36 -0.70 -29.42
N PHE A 347 -1.10 -0.29 -29.12
CA PHE A 347 -0.60 1.05 -29.44
C PHE A 347 -0.44 1.32 -30.95
N ALA A 348 -0.26 0.28 -31.76
CA ALA A 348 -0.11 0.42 -33.21
C ALA A 348 -1.43 0.71 -33.96
N ARG A 349 -2.58 0.69 -33.23
CA ARG A 349 -3.90 0.90 -33.85
C ARG A 349 -4.19 2.37 -34.10
N THR A 350 -4.89 2.62 -35.20
CA THR A 350 -5.44 3.95 -35.50
C THR A 350 -6.62 4.30 -34.58
N ASN A 351 -7.55 3.35 -34.39
CA ASN A 351 -8.65 3.50 -33.43
C ASN A 351 -8.26 2.88 -32.08
N ARG A 352 -8.10 3.71 -31.06
CA ARG A 352 -7.68 3.34 -29.70
C ARG A 352 -8.81 3.43 -28.67
N THR A 353 -10.02 3.75 -29.11
CA THR A 353 -11.18 3.93 -28.21
C THR A 353 -11.93 2.61 -27.93
N THR A 354 -11.71 1.60 -28.77
CA THR A 354 -12.34 0.28 -28.64
C THR A 354 -11.34 -0.76 -28.15
N GLU A 355 -11.86 -1.81 -27.51
CA GLU A 355 -11.05 -2.93 -27.05
C GLU A 355 -10.26 -3.57 -28.19
N PHE A 356 -9.07 -4.02 -27.86
CA PHE A 356 -8.18 -4.78 -28.73
C PHE A 356 -8.11 -6.22 -28.28
N TYR A 357 -8.63 -7.14 -29.10
CA TYR A 357 -8.64 -8.56 -28.81
C TYR A 357 -7.57 -9.29 -29.62
N GLN A 358 -6.84 -10.19 -28.95
CA GLN A 358 -5.76 -10.97 -29.56
C GLN A 358 -5.61 -12.31 -28.88
N TYR A 359 -5.19 -13.32 -29.65
CA TYR A 359 -4.60 -14.54 -29.13
C TYR A 359 -3.07 -14.45 -29.18
N THR A 360 -2.42 -14.79 -28.07
CA THR A 360 -0.96 -14.80 -27.99
C THR A 360 -0.50 -16.23 -27.67
N ASP A 361 0.24 -16.84 -28.62
CA ASP A 361 0.90 -18.13 -28.42
C ASP A 361 2.22 -17.92 -27.68
N THR A 362 2.40 -18.62 -26.57
CA THR A 362 3.60 -18.58 -25.74
C THR A 362 4.16 -19.99 -25.54
N PRO A 363 5.40 -20.16 -25.05
CA PRO A 363 5.96 -21.48 -24.78
C PRO A 363 5.14 -22.34 -23.79
N VAL A 364 4.31 -21.70 -22.95
CA VAL A 364 3.49 -22.38 -21.94
C VAL A 364 2.03 -22.55 -22.35
N GLY A 365 1.61 -21.99 -23.47
CA GLY A 365 0.25 -22.10 -23.98
C GLY A 365 -0.24 -20.84 -24.69
N THR A 366 -1.48 -20.90 -25.16
CA THR A 366 -2.16 -19.78 -25.82
C THR A 366 -2.99 -19.02 -24.82
N PHE A 367 -2.88 -17.69 -24.83
CA PHE A 367 -3.70 -16.77 -24.04
C PHE A 367 -4.61 -15.95 -24.94
N PHE A 368 -5.83 -15.68 -24.48
CA PHE A 368 -6.72 -14.70 -25.04
C PHE A 368 -6.62 -13.43 -24.21
N GLU A 369 -6.49 -12.28 -24.86
CA GLU A 369 -6.25 -11.00 -24.21
C GLU A 369 -7.21 -9.94 -24.75
N SER A 370 -7.76 -9.13 -23.84
CA SER A 370 -8.50 -7.90 -24.12
C SER A 370 -7.69 -6.73 -23.58
N THR A 371 -7.41 -5.75 -24.44
CA THR A 371 -6.56 -4.60 -24.10
C THR A 371 -7.23 -3.29 -24.48
N GLN A 372 -7.25 -2.33 -23.57
CA GLN A 372 -7.67 -0.95 -23.80
C GLN A 372 -6.50 0.02 -23.56
N ILE A 373 -6.39 1.05 -24.42
CA ILE A 373 -5.45 2.15 -24.24
C ILE A 373 -6.10 3.21 -23.37
N GLY A 374 -5.37 3.64 -22.34
CA GLY A 374 -5.70 4.78 -21.49
C GLY A 374 -4.71 5.91 -21.67
N THR A 375 -5.14 7.13 -21.34
CA THR A 375 -4.27 8.32 -21.35
C THR A 375 -4.06 8.78 -19.91
N GLY A 376 -2.82 8.83 -19.47
CA GLY A 376 -2.40 9.44 -18.21
C GLY A 376 -2.13 10.94 -18.37
N ALA A 377 -1.67 11.58 -17.31
CA ALA A 377 -1.35 13.02 -17.35
C ALA A 377 -0.22 13.35 -18.35
N ASN A 378 0.74 12.46 -18.51
CA ASN A 378 1.93 12.68 -19.33
C ASN A 378 2.14 11.62 -20.43
N ASP A 379 1.55 10.42 -20.30
CA ASP A 379 1.83 9.29 -21.19
C ASP A 379 0.58 8.42 -21.42
N GLU A 380 0.57 7.71 -22.55
CA GLU A 380 -0.39 6.65 -22.83
C GLU A 380 0.04 5.35 -22.15
N PHE A 381 -0.94 4.56 -21.74
CA PHE A 381 -0.71 3.23 -21.18
C PHE A 381 -1.77 2.25 -21.70
N SER A 382 -1.45 0.96 -21.68
CA SER A 382 -2.40 -0.10 -21.96
C SER A 382 -2.81 -0.81 -20.68
N ILE A 383 -4.08 -1.21 -20.60
CA ILE A 383 -4.64 -2.11 -19.59
C ILE A 383 -5.07 -3.39 -20.30
N THR A 384 -4.47 -4.50 -19.93
CA THR A 384 -4.78 -5.81 -20.50
C THR A 384 -5.34 -6.73 -19.41
N VAL A 385 -6.43 -7.39 -19.74
CA VAL A 385 -6.92 -8.57 -19.02
C VAL A 385 -6.84 -9.75 -19.95
N GLY A 386 -6.21 -10.83 -19.50
CA GLY A 386 -6.08 -12.04 -20.32
C GLY A 386 -6.37 -13.30 -19.53
N VAL A 387 -6.59 -14.37 -20.27
CA VAL A 387 -6.94 -15.69 -19.73
C VAL A 387 -6.33 -16.79 -20.62
N PRO A 388 -6.05 -17.98 -20.07
CA PRO A 388 -5.71 -19.14 -20.87
C PRO A 388 -6.79 -19.45 -21.91
N PHE A 389 -6.40 -20.01 -23.07
CA PHE A 389 -7.30 -20.38 -24.18
C PHE A 389 -8.52 -21.17 -23.71
N ALA A 390 -8.40 -22.03 -22.73
CA ALA A 390 -9.52 -22.81 -22.19
C ALA A 390 -10.67 -21.94 -21.65
N HIS A 391 -10.37 -20.74 -21.19
CA HIS A 391 -11.34 -19.80 -20.64
C HIS A 391 -11.81 -18.75 -21.66
N SER A 392 -11.18 -18.62 -22.82
CA SER A 392 -11.53 -17.62 -23.86
C SER A 392 -13.00 -17.70 -24.30
N LYS A 393 -13.58 -18.90 -24.26
CA LYS A 393 -14.97 -19.18 -24.65
C LYS A 393 -16.02 -18.34 -23.88
N TRP A 394 -15.65 -17.76 -22.74
CA TRP A 394 -16.53 -16.95 -21.90
C TRP A 394 -16.50 -15.45 -22.24
N PHE A 395 -15.53 -15.04 -23.07
CA PHE A 395 -15.25 -13.62 -23.31
C PHE A 395 -15.80 -13.12 -24.63
N ARG A 396 -16.16 -11.83 -24.64
CA ARG A 396 -16.39 -11.06 -25.86
C ARG A 396 -15.11 -10.98 -26.68
N GLY A 397 -15.19 -10.95 -27.99
CA GLY A 397 -14.04 -10.81 -28.89
C GLY A 397 -13.24 -12.10 -29.11
N ARG A 398 -13.67 -13.23 -28.55
CA ARG A 398 -13.04 -14.55 -28.74
C ARG A 398 -12.96 -15.01 -30.19
N GLU A 399 -13.79 -14.43 -31.07
CA GLU A 399 -13.80 -14.70 -32.51
C GLU A 399 -12.71 -13.95 -33.27
N THR A 400 -11.88 -13.17 -32.58
CA THR A 400 -10.78 -12.45 -33.22
C THR A 400 -9.87 -13.39 -33.98
N THR A 401 -9.47 -13.00 -35.17
CA THR A 401 -8.48 -13.71 -35.98
C THR A 401 -7.05 -13.22 -35.74
N ARG A 402 -6.89 -12.18 -34.90
CA ARG A 402 -5.56 -11.69 -34.53
C ARG A 402 -4.88 -12.71 -33.64
N ARG A 403 -3.69 -13.11 -34.09
CA ARG A 403 -2.88 -14.12 -33.39
C ARG A 403 -1.42 -13.81 -33.58
N GLU A 404 -0.70 -13.74 -32.47
CA GLU A 404 0.72 -13.45 -32.44
C GLU A 404 1.47 -14.54 -31.66
N THR A 405 2.76 -14.68 -31.94
CA THR A 405 3.61 -15.64 -31.26
C THR A 405 4.67 -14.90 -30.43
N SER A 406 4.77 -15.26 -29.17
CA SER A 406 5.76 -14.75 -28.22
C SER A 406 6.68 -15.87 -27.74
N ARG A 407 7.96 -15.59 -27.63
CA ARG A 407 8.94 -16.47 -26.96
C ARG A 407 9.37 -15.94 -25.60
N CYS A 408 8.64 -14.92 -25.09
CA CYS A 408 8.95 -14.35 -23.78
C CYS A 408 8.99 -15.43 -22.69
N PRO A 409 9.95 -15.37 -21.75
CA PRO A 409 10.87 -14.26 -21.48
C PRO A 409 12.21 -14.29 -22.28
N ASP A 410 12.33 -15.02 -23.38
CA ASP A 410 13.54 -15.03 -24.22
C ASP A 410 13.87 -13.63 -24.72
N VAL A 411 14.99 -13.07 -24.23
CA VAL A 411 15.46 -11.72 -24.59
C VAL A 411 15.81 -11.59 -26.09
N SER A 412 16.09 -12.69 -26.80
CA SER A 412 16.37 -12.67 -28.24
C SER A 412 15.12 -12.46 -29.09
N CYS A 413 13.93 -12.68 -28.53
CA CYS A 413 12.67 -12.64 -29.27
C CYS A 413 12.34 -11.26 -29.84
N CYS A 414 12.47 -10.21 -29.04
CA CYS A 414 12.09 -8.85 -29.47
C CYS A 414 13.01 -7.73 -28.99
N ARG A 415 13.98 -8.01 -28.12
CA ARG A 415 14.93 -6.99 -27.62
C ARG A 415 16.15 -6.83 -28.53
N ARG A 416 16.49 -7.85 -29.34
CA ARG A 416 17.57 -7.79 -30.32
C ARG A 416 16.99 -7.60 -31.71
N PRO A 417 17.54 -6.65 -32.49
CA PRO A 417 17.15 -6.52 -33.89
C PRO A 417 17.59 -7.75 -34.69
N PRO A 418 16.92 -8.08 -35.82
CA PRO A 418 17.42 -9.06 -36.77
C PRO A 418 18.86 -8.73 -37.18
N ALA A 419 19.69 -9.76 -37.37
CA ALA A 419 21.11 -9.59 -37.64
C ALA A 419 21.35 -8.67 -38.86
N GLU A 420 20.57 -8.82 -39.92
CA GLU A 420 20.66 -7.99 -41.13
C GLU A 420 20.42 -6.49 -40.85
N LEU A 421 19.46 -6.16 -39.99
CA LEU A 421 19.19 -4.77 -39.58
C LEU A 421 20.30 -4.26 -38.65
N ALA A 422 20.78 -5.08 -37.74
CA ALA A 422 21.86 -4.73 -36.84
C ALA A 422 23.14 -4.41 -37.65
N ASP A 423 23.50 -5.27 -38.60
CA ASP A 423 24.68 -5.09 -39.46
C ASP A 423 24.53 -3.87 -40.38
N HIS A 424 23.31 -3.65 -40.89
CA HIS A 424 23.06 -2.49 -41.75
C HIS A 424 23.22 -1.16 -41.01
N TRP A 425 22.73 -1.06 -39.77
CA TRP A 425 22.68 0.19 -39.02
C TRP A 425 23.81 0.37 -37.98
N ALA A 426 24.62 -0.66 -37.75
CA ALA A 426 25.75 -0.59 -36.82
C ALA A 426 26.70 0.58 -37.18
N GLY A 427 26.85 1.52 -36.28
CA GLY A 427 27.68 2.73 -36.48
C GLY A 427 27.15 3.74 -37.51
N ARG A 428 25.94 3.54 -38.06
CA ARG A 428 25.30 4.45 -39.04
C ARG A 428 24.11 5.22 -38.46
N ALA A 429 23.67 4.89 -37.25
CA ALA A 429 22.57 5.57 -36.57
C ALA A 429 23.00 5.97 -35.15
N TRP A 430 22.57 7.14 -34.74
CA TRP A 430 22.75 7.64 -33.38
C TRP A 430 21.38 8.02 -32.82
N THR A 431 21.09 7.56 -31.59
CA THR A 431 19.82 7.86 -30.92
C THR A 431 20.08 8.63 -29.64
N SER A 432 19.19 9.57 -29.30
CA SER A 432 19.12 10.19 -27.99
C SER A 432 17.98 9.56 -27.19
N ALA A 433 18.28 9.00 -26.04
CA ALA A 433 17.28 8.33 -25.21
C ALA A 433 16.36 9.38 -24.54
N LYS A 434 15.05 9.24 -24.73
CA LYS A 434 14.04 10.11 -24.11
C LYS A 434 14.13 10.07 -22.58
N VAL A 435 14.40 8.90 -22.01
CA VAL A 435 14.51 8.67 -20.55
C VAL A 435 15.66 9.45 -19.92
N HIS A 436 16.71 9.75 -20.68
CA HIS A 436 17.89 10.48 -20.20
C HIS A 436 17.87 11.97 -20.51
N ALA A 437 16.79 12.50 -21.07
CA ALA A 437 16.65 13.94 -21.33
C ALA A 437 16.71 14.78 -20.04
N HIS A 438 16.49 14.17 -18.89
CA HIS A 438 16.48 14.79 -17.56
C HIS A 438 17.37 14.04 -16.57
N ILE A 439 18.65 13.82 -16.92
CA ILE A 439 19.63 13.08 -16.09
C ILE A 439 19.74 13.65 -14.66
N PHE A 440 19.48 14.94 -14.50
CA PHE A 440 19.53 15.67 -13.23
C PHE A 440 18.14 16.05 -12.70
N SER A 441 17.07 15.43 -13.18
CA SER A 441 15.77 15.60 -12.49
C SER A 441 15.94 15.17 -11.06
N PRO A 442 15.78 16.08 -10.08
CA PRO A 442 15.87 15.70 -8.69
C PRO A 442 14.82 14.63 -8.42
N LEU A 443 15.18 13.62 -7.66
CA LEU A 443 14.20 12.73 -7.04
C LEU A 443 13.22 13.63 -6.28
N PRO A 444 11.90 13.33 -6.29
CA PRO A 444 10.94 14.11 -5.53
C PRO A 444 11.46 14.29 -4.12
N SER A 445 11.63 15.54 -3.69
CA SER A 445 11.96 15.84 -2.30
C SER A 445 10.75 15.49 -1.45
N GLY A 446 10.95 14.67 -0.46
CA GLY A 446 9.91 14.26 0.47
C GLY A 446 10.32 12.99 1.17
N THR A 447 9.88 12.87 2.40
CA THR A 447 9.98 11.64 3.18
C THR A 447 9.02 10.60 2.64
N PHE A 448 9.36 9.32 2.80
CA PHE A 448 8.41 8.24 2.64
C PHE A 448 7.17 8.49 3.56
N PRO A 449 5.92 8.44 3.03
CA PRO A 449 5.49 8.00 1.70
C PRO A 449 5.45 9.07 0.59
N GLY A 450 6.30 10.08 0.62
CA GLY A 450 6.35 11.14 -0.39
C GLY A 450 5.41 12.33 -0.10
N VAL A 451 5.01 12.48 1.16
CA VAL A 451 4.23 13.63 1.66
C VAL A 451 5.20 14.60 2.34
N ASP A 452 5.05 15.90 2.07
CA ASP A 452 5.74 16.94 2.80
C ASP A 452 4.98 17.23 4.10
N ASP A 453 5.55 16.77 5.24
CA ASP A 453 4.93 16.93 6.56
C ASP A 453 4.72 18.40 6.93
N ARG A 454 5.59 19.30 6.48
CA ARG A 454 5.44 20.73 6.75
C ARG A 454 4.21 21.29 6.05
N GLU A 455 4.04 21.02 4.75
CA GLU A 455 2.84 21.43 3.99
C GLU A 455 1.58 20.82 4.58
N LEU A 456 1.63 19.55 5.00
CA LEU A 456 0.52 18.85 5.62
C LEU A 456 0.10 19.51 6.95
N TYR A 457 1.05 19.76 7.84
CA TYR A 457 0.74 20.32 9.16
C TYR A 457 0.32 21.79 9.08
N GLU A 458 0.92 22.60 8.19
CA GLU A 458 0.47 23.96 7.92
C GLU A 458 -0.97 24.01 7.36
N PHE A 459 -1.33 23.04 6.50
CA PHE A 459 -2.68 22.88 6.00
C PHE A 459 -3.68 22.55 7.13
N LEU A 460 -3.37 21.54 7.97
CA LEU A 460 -4.24 21.14 9.08
C LEU A 460 -4.43 22.27 10.09
N GLU A 461 -3.36 22.98 10.46
CA GLU A 461 -3.45 24.13 11.39
C GLU A 461 -4.38 25.23 10.87
N THR A 462 -4.35 25.48 9.55
CA THR A 462 -5.21 26.48 8.91
C THR A 462 -6.68 26.05 8.89
N HIS A 463 -6.97 24.74 8.76
CA HIS A 463 -8.32 24.22 8.59
C HIS A 463 -8.95 23.68 9.89
N SER A 464 -8.17 23.42 10.94
CA SER A 464 -8.68 22.94 12.23
C SER A 464 -9.38 24.06 13.02
N THR A 465 -9.00 25.32 12.81
CA THR A 465 -9.55 26.50 13.50
C THR A 465 -10.80 27.07 12.83
N SER A 466 -11.26 26.51 11.73
CA SER A 466 -12.49 26.89 11.00
C SER A 466 -13.63 25.94 11.32
#